data_682a5f0a3fc9748e2cbebd3eba6c12c2
#
_entry.id   682a5f0a3fc9748e2cbebd3eba6c12c2
#
_cell.length_a   1.000
_cell.length_b   1.000
_cell.length_c   1.000
_cell.angle_alpha   90.00
_cell.angle_beta   90.00
_cell.angle_gamma   90.00
#
_symmetry.space_group_name_H-M   'P 1'
#
loop_
_entity.id
_entity.type
_entity.pdbx_description
1 polymer ?
#
loop_
_entity_poly.entity_id
_entity_poly.type
_entity_poly.pdbx_seq_one_letter_code
_entity_poly.pdbx_strand_id
1 'polypeptide(L)'
;MTDQSDQVPPPPPAHATRGAILAAARRAFAADPATLSIQHVAAEAGVSRQTIHHYFGGLKGLRAALAAEGLDTASAQDEPTRDRLIDSAVRLLSRPGSGLISIEAIADEAGLTKGAFYHHFADRAELLLAVAHRVSPVEELRAHIVPSMGLGAREGLIVIARAYYAAMSARSDLVRNLAANSSQDPELARVVMSEVIGQGAPMMMAWFGVQIQTGNLRPIDPALLIQALFGPVFLLIVLGPQVFGELARLGIHPAIDNVEAYVDLLLHGAALPTAS
;
A
#
# COMPACT_ATOMS: atom_id res chain seq x y z
N MET A 1 -61.00 -23.52 -36.83
CA MET A 1 -59.53 -23.50 -37.00
C MET A 1 -59.15 -22.05 -37.12
N THR A 2 -58.85 -21.41 -35.99
CA THR A 2 -58.44 -20.01 -35.88
C THR A 2 -56.95 -19.99 -35.62
N ASP A 3 -56.24 -19.53 -36.64
CA ASP A 3 -54.81 -19.32 -36.63
C ASP A 3 -54.50 -18.10 -35.69
N GLN A 4 -53.96 -18.39 -34.52
CA GLN A 4 -53.38 -17.36 -33.65
C GLN A 4 -51.89 -17.24 -34.06
N SER A 5 -51.63 -16.38 -35.04
CA SER A 5 -50.32 -15.90 -35.32
C SER A 5 -49.73 -15.19 -34.08
N ASP A 6 -48.72 -15.80 -33.53
CA ASP A 6 -47.84 -15.33 -32.45
C ASP A 6 -47.23 -13.99 -32.88
N GLN A 7 -47.88 -12.87 -32.56
CA GLN A 7 -47.31 -11.54 -32.78
C GLN A 7 -46.23 -11.30 -31.72
N VAL A 8 -44.98 -11.50 -32.06
CA VAL A 8 -43.82 -11.00 -31.32
C VAL A 8 -44.00 -9.46 -31.24
N PRO A 9 -44.05 -8.88 -30.03
CA PRO A 9 -44.21 -7.43 -29.90
C PRO A 9 -43.05 -6.71 -30.58
N PRO A 10 -43.29 -5.57 -31.26
CA PRO A 10 -42.23 -4.81 -31.92
C PRO A 10 -41.18 -4.37 -30.91
N PRO A 11 -39.88 -4.37 -31.32
CA PRO A 11 -38.82 -3.90 -30.41
C PRO A 11 -39.08 -2.48 -29.96
N PRO A 12 -38.80 -2.15 -28.68
CA PRO A 12 -39.00 -0.81 -28.16
C PRO A 12 -38.21 0.23 -29.00
N PRO A 13 -38.72 1.48 -29.12
CA PRO A 13 -38.03 2.49 -29.90
C PRO A 13 -36.60 2.74 -29.40
N ALA A 14 -35.69 2.97 -30.33
CA ALA A 14 -34.24 3.06 -30.07
C ALA A 14 -33.86 4.00 -28.92
N HIS A 15 -34.62 5.12 -28.73
CA HIS A 15 -34.40 6.05 -27.65
C HIS A 15 -34.76 5.47 -26.26
N ALA A 16 -35.81 4.65 -26.17
CA ALA A 16 -36.21 3.99 -24.92
C ALA A 16 -35.14 2.95 -24.50
N THR A 17 -34.64 2.19 -25.48
CA THR A 17 -33.58 1.20 -25.22
C THR A 17 -32.27 1.85 -24.76
N ARG A 18 -31.83 2.94 -25.40
CA ARG A 18 -30.63 3.67 -24.99
C ARG A 18 -30.76 4.26 -23.59
N GLY A 19 -31.93 4.84 -23.27
CA GLY A 19 -32.21 5.38 -21.94
C GLY A 19 -32.26 4.29 -20.85
N ALA A 20 -32.87 3.13 -21.16
CA ALA A 20 -32.91 2.00 -20.23
C ALA A 20 -31.49 1.47 -19.91
N ILE A 21 -30.63 1.33 -20.93
CA ILE A 21 -29.23 0.92 -20.74
C ILE A 21 -28.50 1.94 -19.85
N LEU A 22 -28.65 3.22 -20.09
CA LEU A 22 -27.98 4.26 -19.33
C LEU A 22 -28.46 4.33 -17.88
N ALA A 23 -29.78 4.15 -17.66
CA ALA A 23 -30.36 4.08 -16.32
C ALA A 23 -29.87 2.86 -15.53
N ALA A 24 -29.79 1.68 -16.17
CA ALA A 24 -29.19 0.48 -15.56
C ALA A 24 -27.72 0.68 -15.23
N ALA A 25 -26.94 1.25 -16.18
CA ALA A 25 -25.53 1.56 -15.96
C ALA A 25 -25.31 2.54 -14.79
N ARG A 26 -26.18 3.51 -14.61
CA ARG A 26 -26.15 4.47 -13.50
C ARG A 26 -26.41 3.80 -12.16
N ARG A 27 -27.41 2.89 -12.09
CA ARG A 27 -27.69 2.13 -10.86
C ARG A 27 -26.55 1.20 -10.49
N ALA A 28 -26.02 0.46 -11.49
CA ALA A 28 -24.87 -0.41 -11.29
C ALA A 28 -23.64 0.38 -10.81
N PHE A 29 -23.36 1.53 -11.41
CA PHE A 29 -22.26 2.41 -11.01
C PHE A 29 -22.45 3.01 -9.62
N ALA A 30 -23.67 3.41 -9.24
CA ALA A 30 -23.97 3.93 -7.92
C ALA A 30 -23.89 2.87 -6.81
N ALA A 31 -24.17 1.61 -7.14
CA ALA A 31 -24.05 0.50 -6.20
C ALA A 31 -22.58 0.14 -5.92
N ASP A 32 -21.79 -0.01 -6.98
CA ASP A 32 -20.34 -0.24 -6.91
C ASP A 32 -19.68 0.11 -8.25
N PRO A 33 -18.95 1.23 -8.34
CA PRO A 33 -18.28 1.67 -9.55
C PRO A 33 -17.32 0.62 -10.16
N ALA A 34 -16.69 -0.23 -9.31
CA ALA A 34 -15.76 -1.25 -9.75
C ALA A 34 -16.44 -2.44 -10.46
N THR A 35 -17.70 -2.72 -10.19
CA THR A 35 -18.47 -3.83 -10.77
C THR A 35 -19.18 -3.48 -12.08
N LEU A 36 -19.10 -2.23 -12.57
CA LEU A 36 -19.70 -1.82 -13.81
C LEU A 36 -19.15 -2.62 -15.01
N SER A 37 -19.93 -3.54 -15.52
CA SER A 37 -19.57 -4.39 -16.67
C SER A 37 -20.72 -4.45 -17.68
N ILE A 38 -20.38 -4.72 -18.95
CA ILE A 38 -21.40 -4.90 -20.02
C ILE A 38 -22.35 -6.02 -19.65
N GLN A 39 -21.87 -7.09 -19.03
CA GLN A 39 -22.69 -8.24 -18.64
C GLN A 39 -23.71 -7.85 -17.57
N HIS A 40 -23.30 -7.13 -16.56
CA HIS A 40 -24.17 -6.67 -15.48
C HIS A 40 -25.23 -5.70 -15.98
N VAL A 41 -24.82 -4.68 -16.76
CA VAL A 41 -25.72 -3.69 -17.34
C VAL A 41 -26.71 -4.33 -18.34
N ALA A 42 -26.26 -5.30 -19.15
CA ALA A 42 -27.14 -6.02 -20.08
C ALA A 42 -28.23 -6.79 -19.34
N ALA A 43 -27.87 -7.51 -18.27
CA ALA A 43 -28.81 -8.26 -17.44
C ALA A 43 -29.82 -7.30 -16.77
N GLU A 44 -29.36 -6.20 -16.20
CA GLU A 44 -30.21 -5.24 -15.49
C GLU A 44 -31.12 -4.42 -16.44
N ALA A 45 -30.62 -4.11 -17.65
CA ALA A 45 -31.41 -3.40 -18.67
C ALA A 45 -32.33 -4.32 -19.49
N GLY A 46 -32.22 -5.65 -19.31
CA GLY A 46 -33.01 -6.63 -20.10
C GLY A 46 -32.64 -6.65 -21.59
N VAL A 47 -31.38 -6.36 -21.95
CA VAL A 47 -30.91 -6.31 -23.33
C VAL A 47 -29.72 -7.25 -23.57
N SER A 48 -29.41 -7.53 -24.86
CA SER A 48 -28.20 -8.29 -25.18
C SER A 48 -26.93 -7.42 -25.02
N ARG A 49 -25.78 -8.08 -24.79
CA ARG A 49 -24.45 -7.40 -24.82
C ARG A 49 -24.20 -6.70 -26.16
N GLN A 50 -24.66 -7.31 -27.26
CA GLN A 50 -24.52 -6.76 -28.60
C GLN A 50 -25.31 -5.45 -28.75
N THR A 51 -26.46 -5.34 -28.10
CA THR A 51 -27.28 -4.12 -28.04
C THR A 51 -26.48 -2.98 -27.39
N ILE A 52 -25.78 -3.25 -26.27
CA ILE A 52 -24.93 -2.24 -25.62
C ILE A 52 -23.79 -1.82 -26.54
N HIS A 53 -23.12 -2.77 -27.22
CA HIS A 53 -22.09 -2.46 -28.20
C HIS A 53 -22.62 -1.60 -29.35
N HIS A 54 -23.83 -1.87 -29.83
CA HIS A 54 -24.45 -1.09 -30.90
C HIS A 54 -24.71 0.36 -30.51
N TYR A 55 -25.23 0.61 -29.28
CA TYR A 55 -25.63 1.97 -28.84
C TYR A 55 -24.47 2.77 -28.25
N PHE A 56 -23.48 2.14 -27.64
CA PHE A 56 -22.42 2.78 -26.89
C PHE A 56 -20.99 2.44 -27.37
N GLY A 57 -20.83 1.53 -28.32
CA GLY A 57 -19.49 1.07 -28.72
C GLY A 57 -18.79 0.23 -27.65
N GLY A 58 -19.54 -0.29 -26.66
CA GLY A 58 -19.01 -1.07 -25.56
C GLY A 58 -18.91 -0.30 -24.23
N LEU A 59 -18.16 -0.84 -23.27
CA LEU A 59 -18.05 -0.31 -21.92
C LEU A 59 -17.44 1.10 -21.90
N LYS A 60 -16.44 1.36 -22.76
CA LYS A 60 -15.79 2.68 -22.86
C LYS A 60 -16.80 3.79 -23.26
N GLY A 61 -17.62 3.54 -24.26
CA GLY A 61 -18.63 4.51 -24.69
C GLY A 61 -19.78 4.65 -23.68
N LEU A 62 -20.15 3.56 -23.00
CA LEU A 62 -21.14 3.62 -21.91
C LEU A 62 -20.65 4.50 -20.76
N ARG A 63 -19.37 4.39 -20.39
CA ARG A 63 -18.74 5.25 -19.36
C ARG A 63 -18.63 6.70 -19.79
N ALA A 64 -18.25 6.94 -21.04
CA ALA A 64 -18.24 8.29 -21.58
C ALA A 64 -19.62 8.94 -21.52
N ALA A 65 -20.69 8.17 -21.73
CA ALA A 65 -22.05 8.65 -21.57
C ALA A 65 -22.43 8.95 -20.12
N LEU A 66 -21.98 8.13 -19.14
CA LEU A 66 -22.15 8.41 -17.71
C LEU A 66 -21.35 9.65 -17.28
N ALA A 67 -20.11 9.80 -17.77
CA ALA A 67 -19.29 10.98 -17.51
C ALA A 67 -19.93 12.26 -18.04
N ALA A 68 -20.57 12.21 -19.20
CA ALA A 68 -21.33 13.34 -19.76
C ALA A 68 -22.54 13.74 -18.87
N GLU A 69 -23.03 12.86 -18.02
CA GLU A 69 -24.05 13.12 -16.99
C GLU A 69 -23.46 13.59 -15.65
N GLY A 70 -22.12 13.85 -15.58
CA GLY A 70 -21.45 14.34 -14.37
C GLY A 70 -21.01 13.26 -13.39
N LEU A 71 -21.05 11.97 -13.77
CA LEU A 71 -20.53 10.88 -12.94
C LEU A 71 -19.03 10.70 -13.23
N ASP A 72 -18.21 10.71 -12.19
CA ASP A 72 -16.76 10.45 -12.32
C ASP A 72 -16.48 8.96 -12.57
N THR A 73 -16.57 8.58 -13.84
CA THR A 73 -16.35 7.20 -14.28
C THR A 73 -14.90 6.86 -14.57
N ALA A 74 -13.99 7.84 -14.60
CA ALA A 74 -12.58 7.65 -14.89
C ALA A 74 -11.84 7.10 -13.67
N SER A 75 -12.05 7.70 -12.50
CA SER A 75 -11.38 7.30 -11.26
C SER A 75 -11.76 5.89 -10.80
N ALA A 76 -12.99 5.46 -11.02
CA ALA A 76 -13.50 4.16 -10.54
C ALA A 76 -12.94 2.92 -11.25
N GLN A 77 -12.23 3.06 -12.39
CA GLN A 77 -11.60 1.91 -13.10
C GLN A 77 -10.10 1.90 -12.99
N ASP A 78 -9.51 3.09 -12.90
CA ASP A 78 -8.06 3.22 -12.87
C ASP A 78 -7.55 2.73 -11.51
N GLU A 79 -8.26 3.00 -10.43
CA GLU A 79 -7.86 2.64 -9.08
C GLU A 79 -7.79 1.12 -8.84
N PRO A 80 -8.81 0.30 -9.15
CA PRO A 80 -8.70 -1.17 -9.00
C PRO A 80 -7.61 -1.80 -9.86
N THR A 81 -7.37 -1.28 -11.06
CA THR A 81 -6.33 -1.79 -11.96
C THR A 81 -4.94 -1.36 -11.50
N ARG A 82 -4.82 -0.11 -11.05
CA ARG A 82 -3.60 0.42 -10.44
C ARG A 82 -3.24 -0.35 -9.17
N ASP A 83 -4.21 -0.62 -8.31
CA ASP A 83 -4.03 -1.42 -7.09
C ASP A 83 -3.61 -2.86 -7.39
N ARG A 84 -4.19 -3.50 -8.42
CA ARG A 84 -3.79 -4.84 -8.87
C ARG A 84 -2.32 -4.88 -9.29
N LEU A 85 -1.82 -3.85 -9.98
CA LEU A 85 -0.40 -3.74 -10.36
C LEU A 85 0.48 -3.59 -9.12
N ILE A 86 0.10 -2.72 -8.18
CA ILE A 86 0.82 -2.53 -6.91
C ILE A 86 0.86 -3.84 -6.12
N ASP A 87 -0.28 -4.49 -5.90
CA ASP A 87 -0.38 -5.73 -5.14
C ASP A 87 0.39 -6.88 -5.81
N SER A 88 0.40 -6.92 -7.15
CA SER A 88 1.20 -7.90 -7.90
C SER A 88 2.70 -7.65 -7.73
N ALA A 89 3.13 -6.40 -7.75
CA ALA A 89 4.52 -6.05 -7.46
C ALA A 89 4.91 -6.40 -6.02
N VAL A 90 4.05 -6.12 -5.03
CA VAL A 90 4.26 -6.53 -3.63
C VAL A 90 4.42 -8.05 -3.52
N ARG A 91 3.53 -8.83 -4.15
CA ARG A 91 3.63 -10.31 -4.14
C ARG A 91 4.94 -10.81 -4.75
N LEU A 92 5.34 -10.24 -5.90
CA LEU A 92 6.60 -10.60 -6.55
C LEU A 92 7.80 -10.24 -5.68
N LEU A 93 7.84 -9.03 -5.13
CA LEU A 93 8.91 -8.57 -4.23
C LEU A 93 8.98 -9.39 -2.93
N SER A 94 7.88 -9.98 -2.49
CA SER A 94 7.85 -10.82 -1.29
C SER A 94 8.35 -12.25 -1.54
N ARG A 95 8.56 -12.66 -2.80
CA ARG A 95 9.06 -14.01 -3.14
C ARG A 95 10.58 -14.10 -2.92
N PRO A 96 11.09 -15.12 -2.22
CA PRO A 96 12.53 -15.32 -2.06
C PRO A 96 13.23 -15.41 -3.41
N GLY A 97 14.36 -14.70 -3.58
CA GLY A 97 15.15 -14.75 -4.79
C GLY A 97 14.50 -14.10 -6.02
N SER A 98 13.51 -13.24 -5.83
CA SER A 98 12.79 -12.57 -6.93
C SER A 98 13.72 -11.74 -7.84
N GLY A 99 14.86 -11.29 -7.35
CA GLY A 99 15.78 -10.48 -8.14
C GLY A 99 15.17 -9.17 -8.64
N LEU A 100 15.64 -8.70 -9.79
CA LEU A 100 15.11 -7.52 -10.45
C LEU A 100 13.76 -7.85 -11.11
N ILE A 101 12.66 -7.23 -10.66
CA ILE A 101 11.33 -7.47 -11.20
C ILE A 101 11.09 -6.57 -12.40
N SER A 102 10.74 -7.16 -13.54
CA SER A 102 10.42 -6.41 -14.76
C SER A 102 8.95 -5.96 -14.80
N ILE A 103 8.67 -4.93 -15.61
CA ILE A 103 7.31 -4.47 -15.89
C ILE A 103 6.46 -5.58 -16.48
N GLU A 104 7.04 -6.41 -17.34
CA GLU A 104 6.37 -7.56 -17.94
C GLU A 104 5.92 -8.55 -16.88
N ALA A 105 6.81 -8.93 -15.97
CA ALA A 105 6.49 -9.87 -14.89
C ALA A 105 5.37 -9.33 -13.97
N ILE A 106 5.36 -8.02 -13.73
CA ILE A 106 4.32 -7.37 -12.90
C ILE A 106 2.98 -7.38 -13.63
N ALA A 107 2.96 -7.04 -14.93
CA ALA A 107 1.76 -7.05 -15.73
C ALA A 107 1.17 -8.47 -15.86
N ASP A 108 2.02 -9.46 -16.13
CA ASP A 108 1.64 -10.87 -16.22
C ASP A 108 1.06 -11.39 -14.89
N GLU A 109 1.71 -11.10 -13.76
CA GLU A 109 1.21 -11.45 -12.41
C GLU A 109 -0.15 -10.78 -12.12
N ALA A 110 -0.37 -9.57 -12.64
CA ALA A 110 -1.65 -8.85 -12.51
C ALA A 110 -2.72 -9.35 -13.49
N GLY A 111 -2.38 -10.22 -14.45
CA GLY A 111 -3.27 -10.61 -15.53
C GLY A 111 -3.60 -9.46 -16.49
N LEU A 112 -2.63 -8.59 -16.73
CA LEU A 112 -2.75 -7.38 -17.54
C LEU A 112 -1.70 -7.37 -18.66
N THR A 113 -1.90 -6.49 -19.64
CA THR A 113 -0.91 -6.25 -20.69
C THR A 113 0.11 -5.20 -20.24
N LYS A 114 1.32 -5.20 -20.85
CA LYS A 114 2.30 -4.14 -20.68
C LYS A 114 1.74 -2.75 -21.03
N GLY A 115 0.83 -2.66 -22.01
CA GLY A 115 0.13 -1.41 -22.36
C GLY A 115 -0.77 -0.90 -21.24
N ALA A 116 -1.44 -1.81 -20.49
CA ALA A 116 -2.23 -1.45 -19.33
C ALA A 116 -1.35 -0.90 -18.18
N PHE A 117 -0.14 -1.43 -18.01
CA PHE A 117 0.83 -0.87 -17.06
C PHE A 117 1.11 0.61 -17.34
N TYR A 118 1.50 0.94 -18.59
CA TYR A 118 1.85 2.31 -18.98
C TYR A 118 0.67 3.28 -18.98
N HIS A 119 -0.55 2.77 -18.88
CA HIS A 119 -1.73 3.63 -18.66
C HIS A 119 -1.79 4.16 -17.21
N HIS A 120 -1.23 3.42 -16.25
CA HIS A 120 -1.31 3.74 -14.81
C HIS A 120 0.00 4.27 -14.22
N PHE A 121 1.13 3.89 -14.81
CA PHE A 121 2.47 4.26 -14.33
C PHE A 121 3.34 4.67 -15.53
N ALA A 122 4.00 5.81 -15.42
CA ALA A 122 4.90 6.30 -16.48
C ALA A 122 6.11 5.38 -16.64
N ASP A 123 6.62 4.85 -15.53
CA ASP A 123 7.77 3.95 -15.51
C ASP A 123 7.73 3.01 -14.28
N ARG A 124 8.78 2.19 -14.16
CA ARG A 124 8.95 1.27 -13.03
C ARG A 124 9.19 2.00 -11.71
N ALA A 125 9.88 3.13 -11.73
CA ALA A 125 10.17 3.91 -10.52
C ALA A 125 8.88 4.45 -9.87
N GLU A 126 7.93 4.91 -10.68
CA GLU A 126 6.63 5.37 -10.20
C GLU A 126 5.84 4.24 -9.54
N LEU A 127 5.84 3.04 -10.13
CA LEU A 127 5.23 1.87 -9.49
C LEU A 127 5.94 1.50 -8.18
N LEU A 128 7.28 1.47 -8.15
CA LEU A 128 8.04 1.15 -6.94
C LEU A 128 7.78 2.16 -5.83
N LEU A 129 7.59 3.44 -6.16
CA LEU A 129 7.19 4.46 -5.20
C LEU A 129 5.79 4.16 -4.63
N ALA A 130 4.83 3.80 -5.47
CA ALA A 130 3.49 3.40 -5.03
C ALA A 130 3.52 2.13 -4.15
N VAL A 131 4.39 1.17 -4.48
CA VAL A 131 4.65 -0.01 -3.63
C VAL A 131 5.24 0.41 -2.29
N ALA A 132 6.25 1.29 -2.29
CA ALA A 132 6.88 1.76 -1.06
C ALA A 132 5.85 2.48 -0.16
N HIS A 133 5.00 3.32 -0.71
CA HIS A 133 3.87 3.92 0.03
C HIS A 133 2.90 2.87 0.59
N ARG A 134 2.51 1.87 -0.20
CA ARG A 134 1.58 0.82 0.22
C ARG A 134 2.09 0.00 1.40
N VAL A 135 3.40 -0.23 1.46
CA VAL A 135 4.02 -1.09 2.47
C VAL A 135 4.75 -0.32 3.57
N SER A 136 4.81 1.00 3.46
CA SER A 136 5.49 1.86 4.42
C SER A 136 4.84 1.76 5.81
N PRO A 137 5.59 1.58 6.88
CA PRO A 137 5.07 1.61 8.24
C PRO A 137 4.86 3.04 8.77
N VAL A 138 5.14 4.07 7.97
CA VAL A 138 5.20 5.47 8.44
C VAL A 138 3.88 5.94 9.02
N GLU A 139 2.74 5.66 8.39
CA GLU A 139 1.43 6.07 8.91
C GLU A 139 1.05 5.31 10.19
N GLU A 140 1.36 4.04 10.27
CA GLU A 140 1.16 3.24 11.49
C GLU A 140 2.02 3.77 12.64
N LEU A 141 3.29 4.12 12.35
CA LEU A 141 4.17 4.73 13.34
C LEU A 141 3.71 6.13 13.75
N ARG A 142 3.20 6.93 12.82
CA ARG A 142 2.65 8.27 13.08
C ARG A 142 1.54 8.20 14.13
N ALA A 143 0.65 7.20 14.03
CA ALA A 143 -0.43 6.98 14.98
C ALA A 143 0.05 6.73 16.42
N HIS A 144 1.30 6.29 16.61
CA HIS A 144 1.91 6.06 17.93
C HIS A 144 2.87 7.19 18.35
N ILE A 145 3.64 7.75 17.41
CA ILE A 145 4.61 8.80 17.68
C ILE A 145 3.93 10.09 18.13
N VAL A 146 2.89 10.53 17.43
CA VAL A 146 2.20 11.79 17.75
C VAL A 146 1.59 11.77 19.16
N PRO A 147 0.83 10.76 19.59
CA PRO A 147 0.33 10.69 20.97
C PRO A 147 1.46 10.57 22.01
N SER A 148 2.57 9.93 21.67
CA SER A 148 3.70 9.74 22.59
C SER A 148 4.52 11.00 22.85
N MET A 149 4.29 12.10 22.10
CA MET A 149 4.97 13.38 22.35
C MET A 149 4.69 13.95 23.75
N GLY A 150 3.53 13.65 24.33
CA GLY A 150 3.15 14.05 25.68
C GLY A 150 3.64 13.12 26.79
N LEU A 151 4.26 11.99 26.43
CA LEU A 151 4.85 11.05 27.37
C LEU A 151 6.30 11.44 27.71
N GLY A 152 6.82 10.93 28.83
CA GLY A 152 8.25 10.98 29.10
C GLY A 152 9.06 10.16 28.07
N ALA A 153 10.37 10.43 27.98
CA ALA A 153 11.21 9.80 26.96
C ALA A 153 11.17 8.26 27.02
N ARG A 154 11.14 7.69 28.22
CA ARG A 154 11.13 6.25 28.42
C ARG A 154 9.84 5.59 27.88
N GLU A 155 8.70 6.06 28.32
CA GLU A 155 7.39 5.54 27.93
C GLU A 155 7.15 5.74 26.43
N GLY A 156 7.51 6.90 25.91
CA GLY A 156 7.38 7.20 24.50
C GLY A 156 8.24 6.27 23.62
N LEU A 157 9.49 6.02 24.00
CA LEU A 157 10.39 5.12 23.27
C LEU A 157 9.90 3.67 23.30
N ILE A 158 9.35 3.20 24.43
CA ILE A 158 8.76 1.86 24.52
C ILE A 158 7.58 1.71 23.55
N VAL A 159 6.68 2.70 23.52
CA VAL A 159 5.53 2.70 22.59
C VAL A 159 6.00 2.66 21.13
N ILE A 160 6.96 3.53 20.79
CA ILE A 160 7.50 3.64 19.42
C ILE A 160 8.23 2.35 19.01
N ALA A 161 9.09 1.81 19.87
CA ALA A 161 9.84 0.59 19.58
C ALA A 161 8.93 -0.61 19.34
N ARG A 162 7.89 -0.77 20.16
CA ARG A 162 6.89 -1.83 20.00
C ARG A 162 6.09 -1.67 18.70
N ALA A 163 5.64 -0.46 18.40
CA ALA A 163 4.91 -0.17 17.17
C ALA A 163 5.77 -0.45 15.93
N TYR A 164 7.02 -0.03 15.94
CA TYR A 164 7.96 -0.28 14.84
C TYR A 164 8.20 -1.78 14.64
N TYR A 165 8.46 -2.52 15.73
CA TYR A 165 8.66 -3.96 15.65
C TYR A 165 7.41 -4.67 15.10
N ALA A 166 6.22 -4.32 15.58
CA ALA A 166 4.98 -4.90 15.10
C ALA A 166 4.77 -4.64 13.60
N ALA A 167 4.95 -3.40 13.16
CA ALA A 167 4.81 -3.01 11.76
C ALA A 167 5.81 -3.71 10.85
N MET A 168 7.07 -3.82 11.26
CA MET A 168 8.13 -4.51 10.49
C MET A 168 7.95 -6.02 10.47
N SER A 169 7.53 -6.62 11.59
CA SER A 169 7.27 -8.07 11.69
C SER A 169 6.11 -8.51 10.81
N ALA A 170 5.05 -7.71 10.72
CA ALA A 170 3.90 -7.97 9.84
C ALA A 170 4.29 -8.04 8.36
N ARG A 171 5.43 -7.45 7.97
CA ARG A 171 5.94 -7.37 6.60
C ARG A 171 7.33 -8.02 6.44
N SER A 172 7.69 -8.91 7.34
CA SER A 172 9.06 -9.42 7.46
C SER A 172 9.62 -10.04 6.18
N ASP A 173 8.82 -10.82 5.43
CA ASP A 173 9.25 -11.42 4.16
C ASP A 173 9.57 -10.37 3.10
N LEU A 174 8.71 -9.38 2.96
CA LEU A 174 8.93 -8.26 2.05
C LEU A 174 10.18 -7.47 2.43
N VAL A 175 10.33 -7.12 3.72
CA VAL A 175 11.50 -6.36 4.22
C VAL A 175 12.80 -7.12 3.97
N ARG A 176 12.83 -8.44 4.22
CA ARG A 176 14.01 -9.28 3.94
C ARG A 176 14.37 -9.29 2.46
N ASN A 177 13.37 -9.46 1.60
CA ASN A 177 13.59 -9.52 0.16
C ASN A 177 13.99 -8.15 -0.42
N LEU A 178 13.39 -7.06 0.06
CA LEU A 178 13.79 -5.71 -0.31
C LEU A 178 15.26 -5.43 0.10
N ALA A 179 15.63 -5.80 1.32
CA ALA A 179 17.02 -5.66 1.80
C ALA A 179 18.00 -6.49 0.97
N ALA A 180 17.67 -7.75 0.67
CA ALA A 180 18.49 -8.63 -0.15
C ALA A 180 18.67 -8.13 -1.59
N ASN A 181 17.60 -7.57 -2.18
CA ASN A 181 17.61 -7.11 -3.57
C ASN A 181 18.13 -5.67 -3.73
N SER A 182 18.22 -4.88 -2.65
CA SER A 182 18.64 -3.47 -2.72
C SER A 182 20.04 -3.27 -3.28
N SER A 183 20.94 -4.23 -3.10
CA SER A 183 22.29 -4.18 -3.66
C SER A 183 22.32 -4.46 -5.17
N GLN A 184 21.33 -5.16 -5.70
CA GLN A 184 21.22 -5.53 -7.12
C GLN A 184 20.28 -4.62 -7.89
N ASP A 185 19.42 -3.86 -7.19
CA ASP A 185 18.44 -2.94 -7.74
C ASP A 185 18.60 -1.54 -7.09
N PRO A 186 19.50 -0.69 -7.62
CA PRO A 186 19.75 0.64 -7.07
C PRO A 186 18.51 1.56 -7.14
N GLU A 187 17.61 1.34 -8.11
CA GLU A 187 16.36 2.11 -8.23
C GLU A 187 15.42 1.78 -7.08
N LEU A 188 15.23 0.49 -6.80
CA LEU A 188 14.44 0.02 -5.65
C LEU A 188 15.02 0.56 -4.34
N ALA A 189 16.35 0.45 -4.15
CA ALA A 189 17.02 0.96 -2.96
C ALA A 189 16.76 2.46 -2.78
N ARG A 190 16.93 3.27 -3.83
CA ARG A 190 16.69 4.71 -3.80
C ARG A 190 15.24 5.05 -3.43
N VAL A 191 14.27 4.37 -4.04
CA VAL A 191 12.84 4.61 -3.79
C VAL A 191 12.46 4.23 -2.35
N VAL A 192 12.89 3.06 -1.87
CA VAL A 192 12.60 2.62 -0.49
C VAL A 192 13.25 3.59 0.51
N MET A 193 14.50 4.00 0.28
CA MET A 193 15.19 4.95 1.17
C MET A 193 14.51 6.32 1.18
N SER A 194 14.09 6.84 0.01
CA SER A 194 13.42 8.14 -0.07
C SER A 194 12.07 8.13 0.62
N GLU A 195 11.33 7.04 0.54
CA GLU A 195 10.00 6.92 1.14
C GLU A 195 10.08 6.70 2.65
N VAL A 196 10.79 5.64 3.07
CA VAL A 196 10.81 5.25 4.49
C VAL A 196 11.62 6.24 5.32
N ILE A 197 12.82 6.62 4.87
CA ILE A 197 13.69 7.54 5.60
C ILE A 197 13.21 8.98 5.41
N GLY A 198 12.84 9.38 4.18
CA GLY A 198 12.40 10.74 3.88
C GLY A 198 11.17 11.18 4.66
N GLN A 199 10.24 10.27 4.95
CA GLN A 199 9.04 10.57 5.72
C GLN A 199 9.17 10.22 7.20
N GLY A 200 9.80 9.10 7.54
CA GLY A 200 9.90 8.62 8.91
C GLY A 200 10.93 9.39 9.77
N ALA A 201 12.11 9.69 9.20
CA ALA A 201 13.17 10.33 9.94
C ALA A 201 12.82 11.74 10.43
N PRO A 202 12.21 12.64 9.63
CA PRO A 202 11.81 13.98 10.13
C PRO A 202 10.83 13.90 11.30
N MET A 203 9.91 12.96 11.30
CA MET A 203 8.95 12.77 12.38
C MET A 203 9.65 12.33 13.67
N MET A 204 10.60 11.40 13.58
CA MET A 204 11.39 10.97 14.72
C MET A 204 12.35 12.07 15.21
N MET A 205 12.95 12.82 14.29
CA MET A 205 13.77 13.98 14.66
C MET A 205 12.97 15.04 15.44
N ALA A 206 11.73 15.31 15.03
CA ALA A 206 10.84 16.20 15.74
C ALA A 206 10.52 15.66 17.15
N TRP A 207 10.22 14.36 17.27
CA TRP A 207 9.96 13.74 18.58
C TRP A 207 11.17 13.83 19.50
N PHE A 208 12.36 13.46 19.06
CA PHE A 208 13.58 13.60 19.86
C PHE A 208 13.88 15.07 20.19
N GLY A 209 13.64 15.99 19.25
CA GLY A 209 13.79 17.43 19.48
C GLY A 209 12.93 17.92 20.64
N VAL A 210 11.66 17.49 20.71
CA VAL A 210 10.77 17.82 21.84
C VAL A 210 11.32 17.26 23.15
N GLN A 211 11.76 16.00 23.20
CA GLN A 211 12.30 15.39 24.42
C GLN A 211 13.57 16.07 24.90
N ILE A 212 14.41 16.55 23.99
CA ILE A 212 15.61 17.35 24.34
C ILE A 212 15.21 18.74 24.87
N GLN A 213 14.29 19.42 24.19
CA GLN A 213 13.83 20.76 24.60
C GLN A 213 13.12 20.77 25.97
N THR A 214 12.38 19.70 26.27
CA THR A 214 11.70 19.54 27.56
C THR A 214 12.62 19.03 28.67
N GLY A 215 13.90 18.77 28.38
CA GLY A 215 14.89 18.31 29.37
C GLY A 215 14.76 16.81 29.72
N ASN A 216 13.94 16.05 29.02
CA ASN A 216 13.82 14.61 29.22
C ASN A 216 15.01 13.81 28.64
N LEU A 217 15.73 14.42 27.69
CA LEU A 217 16.95 13.89 27.10
C LEU A 217 18.05 14.96 27.11
N ARG A 218 19.30 14.55 27.28
CA ARG A 218 20.44 15.43 27.07
C ARG A 218 20.57 15.83 25.59
N PRO A 219 21.20 16.96 25.28
CA PRO A 219 21.54 17.29 23.89
C PRO A 219 22.43 16.21 23.27
N ILE A 220 21.89 15.52 22.27
CA ILE A 220 22.54 14.46 21.51
C ILE A 220 22.01 14.52 20.08
N ASP A 221 22.80 14.08 19.11
CA ASP A 221 22.37 14.01 17.72
C ASP A 221 21.16 13.07 17.57
N PRO A 222 19.98 13.57 17.17
CA PRO A 222 18.80 12.72 16.96
C PRO A 222 19.04 11.59 15.96
N ALA A 223 19.92 11.77 14.96
CA ALA A 223 20.20 10.72 13.97
C ALA A 223 20.87 9.50 14.62
N LEU A 224 21.72 9.69 15.63
CA LEU A 224 22.29 8.58 16.42
C LEU A 224 21.21 7.84 17.20
N LEU A 225 20.26 8.57 17.79
CA LEU A 225 19.14 7.96 18.52
C LEU A 225 18.21 7.16 17.59
N ILE A 226 17.94 7.68 16.39
CA ILE A 226 17.17 6.96 15.37
C ILE A 226 17.87 5.65 14.99
N GLN A 227 19.17 5.69 14.70
CA GLN A 227 19.93 4.50 14.34
C GLN A 227 19.97 3.49 15.49
N ALA A 228 20.22 3.95 16.72
CA ALA A 228 20.24 3.08 17.88
C ALA A 228 18.87 2.45 18.17
N LEU A 229 17.76 3.18 18.00
CA LEU A 229 16.42 2.67 18.26
C LEU A 229 15.95 1.65 17.20
N PHE A 230 16.10 1.99 15.92
CA PHE A 230 15.52 1.21 14.81
C PHE A 230 16.47 0.17 14.22
N GLY A 231 17.78 0.42 14.27
CA GLY A 231 18.79 -0.46 13.67
C GLY A 231 18.75 -1.90 14.14
N PRO A 232 18.75 -2.18 15.44
CA PRO A 232 18.68 -3.55 15.95
C PRO A 232 17.40 -4.28 15.57
N VAL A 233 16.26 -3.59 15.56
CA VAL A 233 14.98 -4.16 15.13
C VAL A 233 14.99 -4.48 13.64
N PHE A 234 15.53 -3.58 12.81
CA PHE A 234 15.70 -3.81 11.40
C PHE A 234 16.61 -5.02 11.13
N LEU A 235 17.75 -5.10 11.82
CA LEU A 235 18.67 -6.22 11.71
C LEU A 235 18.01 -7.56 12.10
N LEU A 236 17.22 -7.57 13.17
CA LEU A 236 16.43 -8.71 13.60
C LEU A 236 15.51 -9.24 12.50
N ILE A 237 14.79 -8.33 11.84
CA ILE A 237 13.88 -8.69 10.74
C ILE A 237 14.65 -9.22 9.53
N VAL A 238 15.74 -8.56 9.13
CA VAL A 238 16.54 -8.93 7.95
C VAL A 238 17.24 -10.27 8.12
N LEU A 239 17.86 -10.52 9.27
CA LEU A 239 18.52 -11.79 9.55
C LEU A 239 17.53 -12.95 9.73
N GLY A 240 16.32 -12.64 10.15
CA GLY A 240 15.21 -13.59 10.26
C GLY A 240 15.31 -14.56 11.43
N PRO A 241 14.22 -15.34 11.66
CA PRO A 241 14.09 -16.16 12.86
C PRO A 241 15.10 -17.31 12.95
N GLN A 242 15.65 -17.77 11.83
CA GLN A 242 16.62 -18.86 11.82
C GLN A 242 17.93 -18.45 12.49
N VAL A 243 18.48 -17.28 12.14
CA VAL A 243 19.72 -16.77 12.74
C VAL A 243 19.51 -16.50 14.23
N PHE A 244 18.39 -15.89 14.60
CA PHE A 244 18.09 -15.61 15.99
C PHE A 244 17.77 -16.86 16.79
N GLY A 245 17.22 -17.92 16.18
CA GLY A 245 17.05 -19.22 16.80
C GLY A 245 18.40 -19.85 17.19
N GLU A 246 19.44 -19.73 16.35
CA GLU A 246 20.79 -20.16 16.69
C GLU A 246 21.42 -19.29 17.79
N LEU A 247 21.26 -17.96 17.71
CA LEU A 247 21.75 -17.04 18.75
C LEU A 247 21.07 -17.32 20.12
N ALA A 248 19.77 -17.59 20.12
CA ALA A 248 19.02 -17.92 21.35
C ALA A 248 19.57 -19.18 22.04
N ARG A 249 20.06 -20.18 21.29
CA ARG A 249 20.73 -21.36 21.84
C ARG A 249 22.02 -21.02 22.55
N LEU A 250 22.64 -19.90 22.20
CA LEU A 250 23.83 -19.36 22.85
C LEU A 250 23.49 -18.38 23.99
N GLY A 251 22.20 -18.23 24.36
CA GLY A 251 21.74 -17.29 25.37
C GLY A 251 21.66 -15.83 24.89
N ILE A 252 21.77 -15.61 23.58
CA ILE A 252 21.68 -14.27 22.97
C ILE A 252 20.25 -14.07 22.49
N HIS A 253 19.48 -13.25 23.21
CA HIS A 253 18.09 -12.95 22.90
C HIS A 253 17.93 -11.60 22.20
N PRO A 254 16.95 -11.45 21.29
CA PRO A 254 16.66 -10.17 20.66
C PRO A 254 16.30 -9.10 21.68
N ALA A 255 16.77 -7.87 21.45
CA ALA A 255 16.46 -6.71 22.31
C ALA A 255 14.94 -6.49 22.48
N ILE A 256 14.15 -6.88 21.47
CA ILE A 256 12.69 -6.69 21.50
C ILE A 256 11.97 -7.62 22.47
N ASP A 257 12.56 -8.75 22.84
CA ASP A 257 12.00 -9.65 23.86
C ASP A 257 11.95 -8.97 25.24
N ASN A 258 12.81 -7.95 25.45
CA ASN A 258 12.80 -7.08 26.60
C ASN A 258 12.99 -5.63 26.18
N VAL A 259 11.95 -5.07 25.54
CA VAL A 259 11.98 -3.70 25.01
C VAL A 259 12.23 -2.65 26.09
N GLU A 260 11.75 -2.87 27.30
CA GLU A 260 11.97 -1.97 28.44
C GLU A 260 13.45 -1.89 28.78
N ALA A 261 14.12 -3.05 28.95
CA ALA A 261 15.54 -3.08 29.25
C ALA A 261 16.38 -2.48 28.09
N TYR A 262 15.96 -2.72 26.85
CA TYR A 262 16.62 -2.11 25.69
C TYR A 262 16.50 -0.59 25.69
N VAL A 263 15.30 -0.04 25.95
CA VAL A 263 15.08 1.40 26.07
C VAL A 263 15.85 1.97 27.25
N ASP A 264 15.88 1.28 28.40
CA ASP A 264 16.65 1.70 29.57
C ASP A 264 18.17 1.76 29.25
N LEU A 265 18.70 0.76 28.54
CA LEU A 265 20.08 0.77 28.06
C LEU A 265 20.37 1.96 27.13
N LEU A 266 19.46 2.25 26.19
CA LEU A 266 19.56 3.40 25.29
C LEU A 266 19.54 4.73 26.06
N LEU A 267 18.67 4.84 27.04
CA LEU A 267 18.52 6.05 27.85
C LEU A 267 19.70 6.29 28.81
N HIS A 268 20.35 5.24 29.30
CA HIS A 268 21.56 5.41 30.13
C HIS A 268 22.65 6.18 29.39
N GLY A 269 22.77 6.01 28.05
CA GLY A 269 23.66 6.80 27.21
C GLY A 269 23.15 8.19 26.84
N ALA A 270 21.84 8.42 26.88
CA ALA A 270 21.17 9.66 26.50
C ALA A 270 20.63 10.49 27.67
N ALA A 271 20.58 9.90 28.85
CA ALA A 271 20.10 10.60 30.06
C ALA A 271 21.01 11.75 30.45
N LEU A 272 20.43 12.74 31.11
CA LEU A 272 21.21 13.81 31.77
C LEU A 272 22.04 13.19 32.90
N PRO A 273 23.30 13.66 33.11
CA PRO A 273 24.04 13.29 34.31
C PRO A 273 23.24 13.67 35.56
N THR A 274 23.09 12.74 36.49
CA THR A 274 22.50 13.05 37.79
C THR A 274 23.35 14.13 38.44
N ALA A 275 22.72 15.25 38.82
CA ALA A 275 23.41 16.29 39.61
C ALA A 275 23.95 15.62 40.88
N SER A 276 25.27 15.63 41.04
CA SER A 276 25.97 15.16 42.24
C SER A 276 25.79 16.13 43.36
#